data_74abb58e4d56f05e4d9378f212ad8801
#
_entry.id   74abb58e4d56f05e4d9378f212ad8801
#
_cell.length_a   1.000
_cell.length_b   1.000
_cell.length_c   1.000
_cell.angle_alpha   90.00
_cell.angle_beta   90.00
_cell.angle_gamma   90.00
#
_symmetry.space_group_name_H-M   'P 1'
#
loop_
_entity.id
_entity.type
_entity.pdbx_description
1 polymer ?
#
loop_
_entity_poly.entity_id
_entity_poly.type
_entity_poly.pdbx_seq_one_letter_code
_entity_poly.pdbx_strand_id
1 'polypeptide(L)'
;YPTLLDWTKKYALFTVRQDDQDIYFLCDLETGDIKKYTGKYAPYFKYYSTTTSCIEDNVLALSMYGEDNQFYVCLINADTMKEIADPIAGESFSMEDKTLLIDQKELYDLSGNLLYTVEDGKKGELVSDGILQVTYSEEEKETVDGESEYVEVDKTDYYDLKGKKLFSEMDTADSKMVLE
;
A
#
# COMPACT_ATOMS: atom_id res chain seq x y z
N TYR A 1 -14.51 -20.06 13.49
CA TYR A 1 -14.96 -20.11 12.09
C TYR A 1 -13.90 -19.44 11.22
N PRO A 2 -13.64 -19.93 9.97
CA PRO A 2 -12.76 -19.27 9.03
C PRO A 2 -13.38 -17.95 8.55
N THR A 3 -12.53 -16.92 8.40
CA THR A 3 -12.91 -15.64 7.81
C THR A 3 -12.12 -15.44 6.52
N LEU A 4 -12.82 -15.34 5.38
CA LEU A 4 -12.20 -15.04 4.09
C LEU A 4 -11.72 -13.58 4.10
N LEU A 5 -10.47 -13.35 3.72
CA LEU A 5 -9.83 -12.05 3.70
C LEU A 5 -9.66 -11.52 2.29
N ASP A 6 -9.13 -12.36 1.39
CA ASP A 6 -8.84 -11.99 0.03
C ASP A 6 -8.84 -13.23 -0.89
N TRP A 7 -9.02 -13.04 -2.20
CA TRP A 7 -8.95 -14.12 -3.16
C TRP A 7 -8.55 -13.65 -4.56
N THR A 8 -7.95 -14.57 -5.28
CA THR A 8 -7.66 -14.47 -6.72
C THR A 8 -8.29 -15.65 -7.46
N LYS A 9 -8.03 -15.81 -8.74
CA LYS A 9 -8.43 -17.02 -9.49
C LYS A 9 -7.75 -18.28 -8.97
N LYS A 10 -6.56 -18.16 -8.39
CA LYS A 10 -5.73 -19.29 -7.94
C LYS A 10 -5.77 -19.50 -6.44
N TYR A 11 -5.88 -18.46 -5.66
CA TYR A 11 -5.77 -18.54 -4.19
C TYR A 11 -6.95 -17.94 -3.46
N ALA A 12 -7.26 -18.50 -2.29
CA ALA A 12 -8.12 -17.90 -1.28
C ALA A 12 -7.38 -17.82 0.05
N LEU A 13 -7.25 -16.59 0.58
CA LEU A 13 -6.62 -16.31 1.88
C LEU A 13 -7.71 -16.20 2.95
N PHE A 14 -7.52 -16.87 4.06
CA PHE A 14 -8.43 -16.78 5.18
C PHE A 14 -7.70 -16.90 6.51
N THR A 15 -8.36 -16.46 7.57
CA THR A 15 -7.89 -16.68 8.94
C THR A 15 -8.79 -17.66 9.66
N VAL A 16 -8.18 -18.35 10.61
CA VAL A 16 -8.89 -19.21 11.58
C VAL A 16 -8.41 -18.83 12.98
N ARG A 17 -9.35 -18.58 13.89
CA ARG A 17 -9.04 -18.37 15.30
C ARG A 17 -8.81 -19.72 15.96
N GLN A 18 -7.63 -19.91 16.51
CA GLN A 18 -7.22 -21.11 17.23
C GLN A 18 -6.47 -20.70 18.50
N ASP A 19 -6.86 -21.22 19.67
CA ASP A 19 -6.22 -20.95 20.95
C ASP A 19 -6.06 -19.44 21.24
N ASP A 20 -7.11 -18.66 20.97
CA ASP A 20 -7.16 -17.19 21.09
C ASP A 20 -6.23 -16.41 20.17
N GLN A 21 -5.62 -17.05 19.17
CA GLN A 21 -4.82 -16.43 18.13
C GLN A 21 -5.47 -16.63 16.76
N ASP A 22 -5.40 -15.59 15.94
CA ASP A 22 -5.72 -15.70 14.54
C ASP A 22 -4.50 -16.20 13.75
N ILE A 23 -4.75 -17.08 12.78
CA ILE A 23 -3.71 -17.72 11.97
C ILE A 23 -4.10 -17.61 10.52
N TYR A 24 -3.15 -17.22 9.65
CA TYR A 24 -3.36 -17.19 8.21
C TYR A 24 -3.26 -18.57 7.58
N PHE A 25 -4.20 -18.84 6.69
CA PHE A 25 -4.23 -19.99 5.81
C PHE A 25 -4.46 -19.57 4.37
N LEU A 26 -3.78 -20.25 3.46
CA LEU A 26 -3.94 -20.08 2.02
C LEU A 26 -4.42 -21.37 1.41
N CYS A 27 -5.51 -21.30 0.67
CA CYS A 27 -6.03 -22.42 -0.13
C CYS A 27 -5.67 -22.18 -1.59
N ASP A 28 -4.99 -23.15 -2.20
CA ASP A 28 -4.84 -23.22 -3.65
C ASP A 28 -6.16 -23.77 -4.23
N LEU A 29 -6.84 -22.96 -5.04
CA LEU A 29 -8.15 -23.28 -5.58
C LEU A 29 -8.10 -24.29 -6.76
N GLU A 30 -6.94 -24.50 -7.34
CA GLU A 30 -6.74 -25.46 -8.42
C GLU A 30 -6.52 -26.87 -7.85
N THR A 31 -5.71 -26.98 -6.80
CA THR A 31 -5.35 -28.28 -6.19
C THR A 31 -6.20 -28.62 -4.96
N GLY A 32 -6.78 -27.62 -4.30
CA GLY A 32 -7.44 -27.76 -3.02
C GLY A 32 -6.50 -27.85 -1.81
N ASP A 33 -5.19 -27.66 -2.03
CA ASP A 33 -4.20 -27.69 -0.95
C ASP A 33 -4.35 -26.49 -0.03
N ILE A 34 -4.29 -26.76 1.28
CA ILE A 34 -4.35 -25.71 2.30
C ILE A 34 -2.99 -25.62 3.01
N LYS A 35 -2.42 -24.44 2.99
CA LYS A 35 -1.14 -24.13 3.63
C LYS A 35 -1.36 -23.17 4.80
N LYS A 36 -0.60 -23.37 5.87
CA LYS A 36 -0.65 -22.54 7.08
C LYS A 36 0.60 -21.67 7.16
N TYR A 37 0.44 -20.39 7.50
CA TYR A 37 1.57 -19.56 7.90
C TYR A 37 2.08 -20.01 9.27
N THR A 38 3.39 -20.19 9.39
CA THR A 38 4.05 -20.69 10.61
C THR A 38 5.18 -19.76 11.09
N GLY A 39 5.21 -18.52 10.60
CA GLY A 39 6.18 -17.51 11.03
C GLY A 39 5.89 -17.01 12.46
N LYS A 40 6.74 -16.12 12.93
CA LYS A 40 6.71 -15.60 14.31
C LYS A 40 5.72 -14.44 14.52
N TYR A 41 5.24 -13.83 13.44
CA TYR A 41 4.34 -12.69 13.53
C TYR A 41 2.89 -13.15 13.60
N ALA A 42 2.08 -12.44 14.39
CA ALA A 42 0.64 -12.71 14.48
C ALA A 42 -0.14 -11.88 13.45
N PRO A 43 -1.25 -12.40 12.89
CA PRO A 43 -2.16 -11.61 12.07
C PRO A 43 -2.63 -10.36 12.80
N TYR A 44 -2.65 -9.23 12.08
CA TYR A 44 -3.18 -7.99 12.59
C TYR A 44 -4.37 -7.52 11.74
N PHE A 45 -5.49 -7.22 12.40
CA PHE A 45 -6.69 -6.71 11.76
C PHE A 45 -7.06 -5.35 12.35
N LYS A 46 -6.92 -4.31 11.55
CA LYS A 46 -7.40 -2.97 11.92
C LYS A 46 -8.90 -2.91 11.61
N TYR A 47 -9.73 -2.69 12.60
CA TYR A 47 -11.19 -2.72 12.50
C TYR A 47 -11.81 -1.67 11.56
N TYR A 48 -11.06 -0.69 11.08
CA TYR A 48 -11.57 0.40 10.23
C TYR A 48 -10.59 0.72 9.09
N SER A 49 -10.95 0.34 7.88
CA SER A 49 -10.59 0.93 6.58
C SER A 49 -9.17 0.78 6.01
N THR A 50 -8.32 -0.10 6.47
CA THR A 50 -7.04 -0.33 5.79
C THR A 50 -6.97 -1.75 5.23
N THR A 51 -6.34 -1.91 4.08
CA THR A 51 -6.02 -3.21 3.52
C THR A 51 -5.16 -3.97 4.54
N THR A 52 -5.62 -5.15 4.96
CA THR A 52 -4.90 -6.02 5.90
C THR A 52 -4.25 -7.21 5.21
N SER A 53 -4.62 -7.44 3.97
CA SER A 53 -4.07 -8.48 3.11
C SER A 53 -4.25 -8.10 1.64
N CYS A 54 -3.32 -8.52 0.80
CA CYS A 54 -3.42 -8.44 -0.65
C CYS A 54 -2.66 -9.60 -1.28
N ILE A 55 -3.17 -10.10 -2.40
CA ILE A 55 -2.54 -11.18 -3.16
C ILE A 55 -2.29 -10.68 -4.58
N GLU A 56 -1.03 -10.67 -4.99
CA GLU A 56 -0.64 -10.36 -6.36
C GLU A 56 0.37 -11.38 -6.87
N ASP A 57 0.13 -11.95 -8.05
CA ASP A 57 0.90 -13.06 -8.61
C ASP A 57 1.02 -14.22 -7.60
N ASN A 58 2.20 -14.43 -7.06
CA ASN A 58 2.53 -15.46 -6.08
C ASN A 58 3.01 -14.87 -4.74
N VAL A 59 2.68 -13.61 -4.49
CA VAL A 59 3.07 -12.87 -3.27
C VAL A 59 1.83 -12.44 -2.49
N LEU A 60 1.88 -12.69 -1.19
CA LEU A 60 0.93 -12.17 -0.22
C LEU A 60 1.60 -11.02 0.53
N ALA A 61 0.96 -9.87 0.59
CA ALA A 61 1.28 -8.83 1.55
C ALA A 61 0.28 -8.92 2.72
N LEU A 62 0.78 -9.07 3.93
CA LEU A 62 -0.04 -9.31 5.11
C LEU A 62 0.33 -8.35 6.24
N SER A 63 -0.68 -7.70 6.84
CA SER A 63 -0.49 -6.95 8.07
C SER A 63 -0.27 -7.90 9.24
N MET A 64 0.78 -7.68 9.99
CA MET A 64 1.24 -8.52 11.08
C MET A 64 1.57 -7.70 12.32
N TYR A 65 1.58 -8.36 13.46
CA TYR A 65 1.96 -7.78 14.74
C TYR A 65 3.12 -8.56 15.35
N GLY A 66 4.17 -7.86 15.74
CA GLY A 66 5.37 -8.44 16.34
C GLY A 66 5.30 -8.55 17.86
N GLU A 67 6.15 -9.40 18.44
CA GLU A 67 6.30 -9.53 19.89
C GLU A 67 6.85 -8.25 20.56
N ASP A 68 7.46 -7.37 19.78
CA ASP A 68 7.95 -6.04 20.17
C ASP A 68 6.86 -4.97 20.24
N ASN A 69 5.59 -5.35 20.01
CA ASN A 69 4.44 -4.47 19.94
C ASN A 69 4.48 -3.49 18.76
N GLN A 70 5.17 -3.85 17.67
CA GLN A 70 5.21 -3.07 16.44
C GLN A 70 4.35 -3.73 15.34
N PHE A 71 3.91 -2.90 14.40
CA PHE A 71 3.19 -3.33 13.22
C PHE A 71 4.14 -3.53 12.06
N TYR A 72 3.87 -4.56 11.28
CA TYR A 72 4.68 -4.97 10.15
C TYR A 72 3.83 -5.33 8.95
N VAL A 73 4.37 -5.13 7.77
CA VAL A 73 3.89 -5.73 6.52
C VAL A 73 4.88 -6.81 6.13
N CYS A 74 4.38 -8.05 6.03
CA CYS A 74 5.17 -9.21 5.64
C CYS A 74 4.87 -9.60 4.21
N LEU A 75 5.90 -9.73 3.38
CA LEU A 75 5.81 -10.31 2.05
C LEU A 75 6.06 -11.81 2.12
N ILE A 76 5.08 -12.60 1.70
CA ILE A 76 5.08 -14.06 1.84
C ILE A 76 4.87 -14.70 0.47
N ASN A 77 5.70 -15.70 0.16
CA ASN A 77 5.53 -16.50 -1.04
C ASN A 77 4.33 -17.45 -0.88
N ALA A 78 3.35 -17.36 -1.78
CA ALA A 78 2.10 -18.13 -1.72
C ALA A 78 2.31 -19.64 -1.86
N ASP A 79 3.32 -20.10 -2.62
CA ASP A 79 3.57 -21.53 -2.79
C ASP A 79 4.17 -22.17 -1.54
N THR A 80 4.95 -21.44 -0.76
CA THR A 80 5.71 -21.98 0.38
C THR A 80 5.23 -21.50 1.73
N MET A 81 4.41 -20.43 1.78
CA MET A 81 3.99 -19.71 2.98
C MET A 81 5.17 -19.23 3.83
N LYS A 82 6.30 -18.91 3.19
CA LYS A 82 7.50 -18.37 3.84
C LYS A 82 7.70 -16.91 3.47
N GLU A 83 8.26 -16.16 4.39
CA GLU A 83 8.66 -14.78 4.17
C GLU A 83 9.67 -14.67 3.02
N ILE A 84 9.46 -13.70 2.13
CA ILE A 84 10.33 -13.41 0.97
C ILE A 84 11.48 -12.51 1.40
N ALA A 85 11.19 -11.57 2.32
CA ALA A 85 12.12 -10.58 2.84
C ALA A 85 11.90 -10.39 4.33
N ASP A 86 12.75 -9.60 4.97
CA ASP A 86 12.53 -9.13 6.33
C ASP A 86 11.24 -8.30 6.39
N PRO A 87 10.44 -8.43 7.44
CA PRO A 87 9.22 -7.66 7.62
C PRO A 87 9.49 -6.16 7.63
N ILE A 88 8.65 -5.42 6.94
CA ILE A 88 8.76 -3.97 6.81
C ILE A 88 7.87 -3.32 7.86
N ALA A 89 8.43 -2.41 8.68
CA ALA A 89 7.66 -1.70 9.69
C ALA A 89 6.61 -0.79 9.01
N GLY A 90 5.36 -0.84 9.49
CA GLY A 90 4.27 -0.03 8.95
C GLY A 90 2.90 -0.55 9.37
N GLU A 91 1.93 0.35 9.45
CA GLU A 91 0.56 0.04 9.90
C GLU A 91 -0.42 -0.20 8.76
N SER A 92 -0.15 0.38 7.59
CA SER A 92 -1.04 0.34 6.44
C SER A 92 -0.26 0.10 5.16
N PHE A 93 -0.90 -0.50 4.18
CA PHE A 93 -0.30 -0.67 2.87
C PHE A 93 -1.34 -0.71 1.76
N SER A 94 -0.89 -0.46 0.54
CA SER A 94 -1.55 -0.81 -0.71
C SER A 94 -0.57 -1.55 -1.61
N MET A 95 -1.06 -2.46 -2.44
CA MET A 95 -0.25 -3.24 -3.38
C MET A 95 -0.91 -3.20 -4.75
N GLU A 96 -0.15 -2.81 -5.76
CA GLU A 96 -0.59 -2.74 -7.16
C GLU A 96 0.64 -2.77 -8.08
N ASP A 97 0.52 -3.37 -9.26
CA ASP A 97 1.56 -3.43 -10.29
C ASP A 97 2.93 -3.90 -9.76
N LYS A 98 2.92 -4.94 -8.90
CA LYS A 98 4.11 -5.55 -8.29
C LYS A 98 4.89 -4.59 -7.39
N THR A 99 4.22 -3.62 -6.85
CA THR A 99 4.76 -2.69 -5.88
C THR A 99 3.90 -2.62 -4.63
N LEU A 100 4.54 -2.28 -3.53
CA LEU A 100 3.94 -2.16 -2.21
C LEU A 100 4.21 -0.76 -1.68
N LEU A 101 3.18 0.01 -1.38
CA LEU A 101 3.29 1.31 -0.72
C LEU A 101 2.88 1.16 0.74
N ILE A 102 3.80 1.49 1.65
CA ILE A 102 3.60 1.40 3.10
C ILE A 102 3.41 2.80 3.68
N ASP A 103 2.39 2.96 4.51
CA ASP A 103 2.02 4.17 5.25
C ASP A 103 1.95 5.44 4.39
N GLN A 104 1.61 5.27 3.08
CA GLN A 104 1.58 6.36 2.08
C GLN A 104 2.95 7.04 1.88
N LYS A 105 4.04 6.40 2.27
CA LYS A 105 5.38 6.98 2.35
C LYS A 105 6.45 6.19 1.62
N GLU A 106 6.53 4.91 1.82
CA GLU A 106 7.64 4.09 1.35
C GLU A 106 7.16 3.10 0.30
N LEU A 107 7.73 3.17 -0.89
CA LEU A 107 7.44 2.29 -2.01
C LEU A 107 8.49 1.19 -2.11
N TYR A 108 8.05 -0.06 -2.14
CA TYR A 108 8.88 -1.25 -2.24
C TYR A 108 8.52 -2.10 -3.45
N ASP A 109 9.47 -2.90 -3.94
CA ASP A 109 9.16 -4.02 -4.83
C ASP A 109 8.69 -5.24 -4.02
N LEU A 110 8.17 -6.27 -4.71
CA LEU A 110 7.71 -7.51 -4.05
C LEU A 110 8.85 -8.41 -3.55
N SER A 111 10.11 -7.99 -3.68
CA SER A 111 11.27 -8.62 -3.05
C SER A 111 11.66 -7.92 -1.76
N GLY A 112 10.96 -6.86 -1.36
CA GLY A 112 11.22 -6.07 -0.16
C GLY A 112 12.30 -5.00 -0.32
N ASN A 113 12.70 -4.65 -1.55
CA ASN A 113 13.65 -3.57 -1.79
C ASN A 113 12.93 -2.22 -1.84
N LEU A 114 13.41 -1.25 -1.08
CA LEU A 114 12.92 0.13 -1.12
C LEU A 114 13.24 0.76 -2.49
N LEU A 115 12.20 1.25 -3.17
CA LEU A 115 12.31 1.90 -4.48
C LEU A 115 12.31 3.42 -4.36
N TYR A 116 11.44 3.96 -3.50
CA TYR A 116 11.24 5.39 -3.35
C TYR A 116 10.66 5.73 -1.98
N THR A 117 11.00 6.91 -1.46
CA THR A 117 10.39 7.47 -0.25
C THR A 117 9.75 8.81 -0.59
N VAL A 118 8.45 8.93 -0.31
CA VAL A 118 7.70 10.18 -0.43
C VAL A 118 8.20 11.18 0.60
N GLU A 119 8.45 12.40 0.18
CA GLU A 119 8.95 13.49 1.03
C GLU A 119 8.03 13.77 2.23
N ASP A 120 8.60 14.27 3.31
CA ASP A 120 7.82 14.64 4.50
C ASP A 120 6.77 15.72 4.19
N GLY A 121 5.60 15.60 4.83
CA GLY A 121 4.46 16.48 4.58
C GLY A 121 3.61 16.07 3.38
N LYS A 122 4.08 15.12 2.54
CA LYS A 122 3.35 14.63 1.37
C LYS A 122 2.80 13.23 1.61
N LYS A 123 1.78 12.83 0.84
CA LYS A 123 1.14 11.51 0.89
C LYS A 123 1.14 10.86 -0.47
N GLY A 124 1.57 9.61 -0.52
CA GLY A 124 1.56 8.78 -1.72
C GLY A 124 0.30 7.91 -1.81
N GLU A 125 -0.11 7.63 -3.04
CA GLU A 125 -1.14 6.64 -3.37
C GLU A 125 -0.74 5.93 -4.66
N LEU A 126 -0.82 4.60 -4.66
CA LEU A 126 -0.67 3.83 -5.89
C LEU A 126 -1.94 3.97 -6.71
N VAL A 127 -1.78 4.43 -7.95
CA VAL A 127 -2.85 4.46 -8.94
C VAL A 127 -2.52 3.52 -10.08
N SER A 128 -3.51 3.17 -10.90
CA SER A 128 -3.34 2.20 -11.98
C SER A 128 -2.17 2.53 -12.93
N ASP A 129 -1.69 1.52 -13.64
CA ASP A 129 -0.63 1.62 -14.66
C ASP A 129 0.77 2.01 -14.13
N GLY A 130 1.10 1.61 -12.91
CA GLY A 130 2.44 1.81 -12.36
C GLY A 130 2.78 3.26 -12.05
N ILE A 131 1.81 4.01 -11.58
CA ILE A 131 1.94 5.43 -11.23
C ILE A 131 1.79 5.60 -9.71
N LEU A 132 2.69 6.39 -9.12
CA LEU A 132 2.57 6.90 -7.76
C LEU A 132 2.06 8.34 -7.83
N GLN A 133 0.86 8.56 -7.29
CA GLN A 133 0.31 9.90 -7.07
C GLN A 133 0.78 10.42 -5.72
N VAL A 134 1.25 11.66 -5.68
CA VAL A 134 1.72 12.32 -4.44
C VAL A 134 0.95 13.62 -4.25
N THR A 135 0.21 13.70 -3.15
CA THR A 135 -0.59 14.88 -2.77
C THR A 135 0.05 15.64 -1.62
N TYR A 136 -0.04 16.96 -1.66
CA TYR A 136 0.47 17.86 -0.63
C TYR A 136 -0.19 19.23 -0.75
N SER A 137 -0.10 20.04 0.32
CA SER A 137 -0.57 21.44 0.30
C SER A 137 0.64 22.37 0.39
N GLU A 138 0.58 23.49 -0.33
CA GLU A 138 1.56 24.57 -0.27
C GLU A 138 0.87 25.90 -0.04
N GLU A 139 1.53 26.80 0.71
CA GLU A 139 1.07 28.19 0.83
C GLU A 139 1.48 28.98 -0.42
N GLU A 140 0.53 29.52 -1.15
CA GLU A 140 0.75 30.40 -2.29
C GLU A 140 0.31 31.83 -1.94
N LYS A 141 1.04 32.80 -2.50
CA LYS A 141 0.73 34.20 -2.32
C LYS A 141 -0.20 34.67 -3.44
N GLU A 142 -1.43 34.98 -3.09
CA GLU A 142 -2.39 35.59 -4.00
C GLU A 142 -2.52 37.10 -3.75
N THR A 143 -2.88 37.85 -4.79
CA THR A 143 -3.19 39.29 -4.67
C THR A 143 -4.66 39.47 -5.03
N VAL A 144 -5.47 39.78 -4.03
CA VAL A 144 -6.88 40.05 -4.16
C VAL A 144 -7.12 41.54 -3.79
N ASP A 145 -7.72 42.30 -4.70
CA ASP A 145 -8.01 43.74 -4.53
C ASP A 145 -6.80 44.61 -4.10
N GLY A 146 -5.61 44.21 -4.49
CA GLY A 146 -4.36 44.94 -4.20
C GLY A 146 -3.72 44.58 -2.85
N GLU A 147 -4.32 43.71 -2.06
CA GLU A 147 -3.74 43.13 -0.86
C GLU A 147 -3.19 41.73 -1.13
N SER A 148 -2.09 41.38 -0.46
CA SER A 148 -1.46 40.08 -0.61
C SER A 148 -1.91 39.18 0.54
N GLU A 149 -2.53 38.06 0.20
CA GLU A 149 -2.93 37.02 1.15
C GLU A 149 -2.19 35.71 0.83
N TYR A 150 -1.95 34.88 1.86
CA TYR A 150 -1.46 33.52 1.66
C TYR A 150 -2.65 32.57 1.70
N VAL A 151 -2.78 31.75 0.66
CA VAL A 151 -3.82 30.73 0.54
C VAL A 151 -3.13 29.36 0.48
N GLU A 152 -3.75 28.38 1.14
CA GLU A 152 -3.31 26.99 1.06
C GLU A 152 -3.88 26.37 -0.24
N VAL A 153 -2.99 25.83 -1.07
CA VAL A 153 -3.32 25.22 -2.36
C VAL A 153 -2.93 23.76 -2.34
N ASP A 154 -3.88 22.87 -2.62
CA ASP A 154 -3.62 21.46 -2.77
C ASP A 154 -2.99 21.17 -4.13
N LYS A 155 -1.92 20.38 -4.13
CA LYS A 155 -1.17 19.98 -5.31
C LYS A 155 -1.07 18.49 -5.44
N THR A 156 -0.99 18.04 -6.68
CA THR A 156 -0.83 16.63 -7.01
C THR A 156 0.29 16.46 -8.03
N ASP A 157 1.27 15.65 -7.67
CA ASP A 157 2.37 15.24 -8.53
C ASP A 157 2.26 13.75 -8.87
N TYR A 158 2.67 13.37 -10.06
CA TYR A 158 2.68 11.98 -10.53
C TYR A 158 4.10 11.53 -10.81
N TYR A 159 4.45 10.36 -10.30
CA TYR A 159 5.78 9.76 -10.40
C TYR A 159 5.68 8.36 -11.00
N ASP A 160 6.74 7.92 -11.68
CA ASP A 160 6.91 6.50 -11.95
C ASP A 160 7.29 5.74 -10.67
N LEU A 161 7.23 4.41 -10.70
CA LEU A 161 7.56 3.56 -9.54
C LEU A 161 9.05 3.56 -9.17
N LYS A 162 9.88 4.35 -9.85
CA LYS A 162 11.30 4.60 -9.51
C LYS A 162 11.51 5.98 -8.89
N GLY A 163 10.42 6.71 -8.62
CA GLY A 163 10.47 8.05 -8.02
C GLY A 163 10.82 9.17 -9.00
N LYS A 164 10.78 8.92 -10.32
CA LYS A 164 10.95 9.99 -11.30
C LYS A 164 9.61 10.69 -11.52
N LYS A 165 9.59 12.01 -11.27
CA LYS A 165 8.41 12.84 -11.53
C LYS A 165 8.07 12.82 -13.02
N LEU A 166 6.82 12.53 -13.33
CA LEU A 166 6.26 12.48 -14.69
C LEU A 166 5.63 13.82 -15.04
N PHE A 167 4.69 14.28 -14.23
CA PHE A 167 4.01 15.56 -14.39
C PHE A 167 3.37 15.99 -13.07
N SER A 168 2.90 17.25 -13.02
CA SER A 168 2.03 17.78 -11.96
C SER A 168 0.63 17.98 -12.52
N GLU A 169 -0.38 17.82 -11.68
CA GLU A 169 -1.72 18.29 -12.03
C GLU A 169 -1.68 19.84 -12.11
N MET A 170 -2.08 20.39 -13.23
CA MET A 170 -2.27 21.83 -13.35
C MET A 170 -3.57 22.19 -12.65
N ASP A 171 -3.52 23.18 -11.77
CA ASP A 171 -4.71 23.78 -11.17
C ASP A 171 -5.70 24.14 -12.28
N THR A 172 -6.88 23.48 -12.29
CA THR A 172 -7.90 23.67 -13.33
C THR A 172 -8.60 25.03 -13.28
N ALA A 173 -8.20 25.91 -12.38
CA ALA A 173 -8.73 27.27 -12.29
C ALA A 173 -8.43 28.13 -13.53
N ASP A 174 -7.37 27.80 -14.31
CA ASP A 174 -6.93 28.60 -15.48
C ASP A 174 -6.86 27.82 -16.81
N SER A 175 -7.26 26.56 -16.89
CA SER A 175 -7.24 25.81 -18.14
C SER A 175 -8.45 26.13 -19.00
N LYS A 176 -8.48 27.31 -19.64
CA LYS A 176 -9.09 27.44 -20.96
C LYS A 176 -8.20 26.66 -21.92
N MET A 177 -8.54 25.40 -22.13
CA MET A 177 -7.93 24.60 -23.18
C MET A 177 -8.30 25.24 -24.52
N VAL A 178 -7.38 26.00 -25.11
CA VAL A 178 -7.43 26.42 -26.50
C VAL A 178 -6.99 25.20 -27.30
N LEU A 179 -7.97 24.44 -27.77
CA LEU A 179 -7.75 23.51 -28.87
C LEU A 179 -7.71 24.34 -30.16
N GLU A 180 -6.54 24.53 -30.73
CA GLU A 180 -6.37 24.86 -32.15
C GLU A 180 -6.31 23.58 -32.98
#